data_66eafb1c54f07b5b0b3b90622ebc267a
#
_entry.id   66eafb1c54f07b5b0b3b90622ebc267a
#
_cell.length_a   1.000
_cell.length_b   1.000
_cell.length_c   1.000
_cell.angle_alpha   90.00
_cell.angle_beta   90.00
_cell.angle_gamma   90.00
#
_symmetry.space_group_name_H-M   'P 1'
#
loop_
_entity.id
_entity.type
_entity.pdbx_description
1 polymer ?
#
loop_
_entity_poly.entity_id
_entity_poly.type
_entity_poly.pdbx_seq_one_letter_code
_entity_poly.pdbx_strand_id
1 'polypeptide(L)'
;MRWLRRTWAALPRLGPPGVVWANRSWLAMGVAVGIVLTILFTNGVQPLFRESTEWEKGKLLVLSGRDQSEGGQRKALIDQWNAEHPEQPAEIVELPPEADGQRSEMVARAKEKADNVDVFNLDVTWTAEFAQSGHLRPLSGVDTSGFLRRPLESCRYQDKLWALPFNTDAGLLFYRKDLVKEDPLELDDITTTSTRVLRAAQDARLTAGYAGQFADYEGLTVNALELIWAEKGDVVDESGEVVIDSERTRRALRWLADGLKGEKPVVLPGSRAQTETLTTQAFRDGEIAFMRNWPVAHRTLQGNQDESAGRPRIDFGVTQLPGPSVLGGQNLAISAKSTKPRAAQALIEFLTGPRSQQLLFERGGLAATRGIVYQDGRVATQHPYSGTLLDAIEDARLRPVTPYYSRFSDEFRAVIRYALDHDGELPANAEKSLTDALQGR
;
A
#
# COMPACT_ATOMS: atom_id res chain seq x y z
N MET A 1 -64.24 -43.49 22.16
CA MET A 1 -64.44 -44.63 23.07
C MET A 1 -63.29 -44.63 24.08
N ARG A 2 -63.70 -44.46 25.35
CA ARG A 2 -63.20 -45.15 26.60
C ARG A 2 -61.67 -45.11 26.78
N TRP A 3 -61.01 -44.70 27.90
CA TRP A 3 -61.48 -44.62 29.30
C TRP A 3 -60.46 -43.81 30.10
N LEU A 4 -60.97 -42.96 30.99
CA LEU A 4 -60.36 -42.39 32.20
C LEU A 4 -59.73 -43.45 33.11
N ARG A 5 -58.62 -43.18 33.80
CA ARG A 5 -58.59 -43.33 35.28
C ARG A 5 -57.44 -42.50 35.89
N ARG A 6 -57.84 -41.79 36.90
CA ARG A 6 -57.08 -41.02 37.91
C ARG A 6 -56.15 -41.95 38.69
N THR A 7 -54.96 -41.46 39.03
CA THR A 7 -54.35 -41.80 40.32
C THR A 7 -53.79 -40.50 40.95
N TRP A 8 -54.36 -40.17 42.08
CA TRP A 8 -53.83 -39.20 43.01
C TRP A 8 -52.67 -39.85 43.76
N ALA A 9 -51.45 -39.26 43.68
CA ALA A 9 -50.34 -39.61 44.55
C ALA A 9 -50.01 -38.38 45.42
N ALA A 10 -49.93 -38.63 46.68
CA ALA A 10 -49.90 -37.69 47.81
C ALA A 10 -48.75 -36.68 47.74
N LEU A 11 -49.05 -35.43 48.13
CA LEU A 11 -48.08 -34.39 48.46
C LEU A 11 -47.27 -34.83 49.71
N PRO A 12 -45.94 -34.67 49.69
CA PRO A 12 -45.16 -34.89 50.90
C PRO A 12 -45.42 -33.80 51.93
N ARG A 13 -45.64 -34.22 53.21
CA ARG A 13 -45.85 -33.35 54.36
C ARG A 13 -44.67 -32.39 54.54
N LEU A 14 -44.93 -31.09 54.59
CA LEU A 14 -43.95 -30.08 54.98
C LEU A 14 -43.41 -30.34 56.37
N GLY A 15 -42.10 -30.38 56.52
CA GLY A 15 -41.39 -30.52 57.82
C GLY A 15 -41.58 -29.28 58.68
N PRO A 16 -41.17 -29.35 59.98
CA PRO A 16 -41.45 -28.33 60.97
C PRO A 16 -40.92 -26.92 60.57
N PRO A 17 -41.63 -25.84 60.96
CA PRO A 17 -41.37 -24.46 60.46
C PRO A 17 -40.01 -23.87 60.81
N GLY A 18 -39.20 -24.49 61.67
CA GLY A 18 -37.85 -24.01 62.01
C GLY A 18 -36.76 -24.17 60.96
N VAL A 19 -36.90 -25.16 60.06
CA VAL A 19 -35.86 -25.42 59.03
C VAL A 19 -35.96 -24.44 57.87
N VAL A 20 -37.13 -23.89 57.59
CA VAL A 20 -37.36 -22.95 56.50
C VAL A 20 -36.75 -21.56 56.78
N TRP A 21 -36.68 -21.17 58.05
CA TRP A 21 -36.09 -19.88 58.45
C TRP A 21 -34.56 -19.90 58.42
N ALA A 22 -33.94 -20.98 58.81
CA ALA A 22 -32.48 -21.13 58.73
C ALA A 22 -31.97 -21.05 57.26
N ASN A 23 -32.67 -21.72 56.33
CA ASN A 23 -32.29 -21.66 54.90
C ASN A 23 -32.48 -20.26 54.29
N ARG A 24 -33.48 -19.50 54.71
CA ARG A 24 -33.70 -18.13 54.26
C ARG A 24 -32.59 -17.16 54.70
N SER A 25 -32.12 -17.30 55.95
CA SER A 25 -30.99 -16.49 56.46
C SER A 25 -29.66 -16.75 55.75
N TRP A 26 -29.35 -18.02 55.44
CA TRP A 26 -28.17 -18.35 54.64
C TRP A 26 -28.27 -17.87 53.22
N LEU A 27 -29.44 -17.92 52.60
CA LEU A 27 -29.68 -17.39 51.26
C LEU A 27 -29.55 -15.85 51.24
N ALA A 28 -30.12 -15.16 52.22
CA ALA A 28 -30.00 -13.72 52.40
C ALA A 28 -28.54 -13.29 52.64
N MET A 29 -27.78 -14.06 53.45
CA MET A 29 -26.37 -13.81 53.69
C MET A 29 -25.52 -14.03 52.41
N GLY A 30 -25.79 -15.10 51.66
CA GLY A 30 -25.12 -15.37 50.38
C GLY A 30 -25.37 -14.26 49.34
N VAL A 31 -26.59 -13.75 49.23
CA VAL A 31 -26.93 -12.62 48.37
C VAL A 31 -26.22 -11.34 48.82
N ALA A 32 -26.25 -11.03 50.14
CA ALA A 32 -25.55 -9.87 50.71
C ALA A 32 -24.01 -9.91 50.43
N VAL A 33 -23.39 -11.06 50.67
CA VAL A 33 -21.97 -11.27 50.36
C VAL A 33 -21.69 -11.14 48.87
N GLY A 34 -22.56 -11.70 48.02
CA GLY A 34 -22.45 -11.56 46.56
C GLY A 34 -22.54 -10.09 46.08
N ILE A 35 -23.46 -9.32 46.64
CA ILE A 35 -23.61 -7.88 46.38
C ILE A 35 -22.35 -7.11 46.83
N VAL A 36 -21.86 -7.37 48.04
CA VAL A 36 -20.64 -6.72 48.55
C VAL A 36 -19.42 -7.07 47.69
N LEU A 37 -19.25 -8.33 47.30
CA LEU A 37 -18.17 -8.76 46.42
C LEU A 37 -18.29 -8.13 45.01
N THR A 38 -19.50 -8.01 44.49
CA THR A 38 -19.76 -7.33 43.21
C THR A 38 -19.42 -5.84 43.31
N ILE A 39 -19.84 -5.18 44.41
CA ILE A 39 -19.51 -3.77 44.66
C ILE A 39 -18.00 -3.56 44.83
N LEU A 40 -17.32 -4.42 45.55
CA LEU A 40 -15.86 -4.38 45.71
C LEU A 40 -15.14 -4.64 44.38
N PHE A 41 -15.63 -5.59 43.59
CA PHE A 41 -15.07 -5.86 42.28
C PHE A 41 -15.29 -4.71 41.30
N THR A 42 -16.53 -4.20 41.19
CA THR A 42 -16.87 -3.12 40.27
C THR A 42 -16.27 -1.76 40.63
N ASN A 43 -16.13 -1.45 41.93
CA ASN A 43 -15.63 -0.13 42.35
C ASN A 43 -14.14 -0.17 42.78
N GLY A 44 -13.60 -1.32 43.14
CA GLY A 44 -12.23 -1.44 43.60
C GLY A 44 -11.28 -2.15 42.65
N VAL A 45 -11.73 -3.23 42.03
CA VAL A 45 -10.87 -4.08 41.18
C VAL A 45 -11.05 -3.78 39.70
N GLN A 46 -12.29 -3.65 39.26
CA GLN A 46 -12.56 -3.37 37.83
C GLN A 46 -11.96 -2.06 37.31
N PRO A 47 -11.90 -0.95 38.09
CA PRO A 47 -11.21 0.26 37.66
C PRO A 47 -9.69 0.08 37.47
N LEU A 48 -9.07 -0.86 38.18
CA LEU A 48 -7.63 -1.18 38.05
C LEU A 48 -7.30 -1.92 36.75
N PHE A 49 -8.31 -2.55 36.12
CA PHE A 49 -8.22 -3.23 34.84
C PHE A 49 -8.92 -2.47 33.69
N ARG A 50 -9.55 -1.35 33.99
CA ARG A 50 -10.02 -0.43 32.96
C ARG A 50 -8.77 0.24 32.37
N GLU A 51 -8.31 -0.21 31.22
CA GLU A 51 -7.45 0.63 30.39
C GLU A 51 -8.18 1.97 30.23
N SER A 52 -7.51 3.06 30.57
CA SER A 52 -8.10 4.39 30.38
C SER A 52 -8.44 4.52 28.91
N THR A 53 -9.70 4.81 28.59
CA THR A 53 -10.17 5.03 27.23
C THR A 53 -9.69 6.39 26.68
N GLU A 54 -9.05 7.21 27.51
CA GLU A 54 -8.48 8.49 27.10
C GLU A 54 -7.18 8.29 26.35
N TRP A 55 -7.03 9.04 25.26
CA TRP A 55 -5.78 9.10 24.49
C TRP A 55 -4.72 9.85 25.28
N GLU A 56 -3.47 9.51 25.09
CA GLU A 56 -2.35 10.23 25.64
C GLU A 56 -2.31 11.65 25.05
N LYS A 57 -2.02 12.66 25.89
CA LYS A 57 -1.93 14.06 25.47
C LYS A 57 -0.55 14.40 24.93
N GLY A 58 -0.49 15.40 24.08
CA GLY A 58 0.74 15.94 23.53
C GLY A 58 0.87 15.73 22.01
N LYS A 59 1.81 16.41 21.43
CA LYS A 59 2.04 16.46 19.98
C LYS A 59 2.50 15.09 19.46
N LEU A 60 1.87 14.65 18.36
CA LEU A 60 2.22 13.44 17.61
C LEU A 60 3.16 13.83 16.46
N LEU A 61 4.29 13.13 16.32
CA LEU A 61 5.20 13.31 15.20
C LEU A 61 5.03 12.18 14.18
N VAL A 62 4.69 12.54 12.95
CA VAL A 62 4.54 11.64 11.80
C VAL A 62 5.75 11.82 10.89
N LEU A 63 6.57 10.79 10.77
CA LEU A 63 7.72 10.81 9.88
C LEU A 63 7.30 10.26 8.51
N SER A 64 7.42 11.06 7.47
CA SER A 64 6.87 10.76 6.14
C SER A 64 7.76 11.30 5.02
N GLY A 65 7.77 10.64 3.88
CA GLY A 65 8.30 11.23 2.67
C GLY A 65 7.52 12.50 2.27
N ARG A 66 8.04 13.23 1.31
CA ARG A 66 7.42 14.45 0.80
C ARG A 66 5.97 14.19 0.35
N ASP A 67 5.07 15.14 0.64
CA ASP A 67 3.70 15.07 0.17
C ASP A 67 3.65 15.23 -1.36
N GLN A 68 3.23 14.17 -2.05
CA GLN A 68 3.05 14.16 -3.50
C GLN A 68 1.60 14.40 -3.92
N SER A 69 0.69 14.55 -2.96
CA SER A 69 -0.70 14.87 -3.26
C SER A 69 -0.83 16.26 -3.85
N GLU A 70 -1.68 16.42 -4.83
CA GLU A 70 -1.93 17.76 -5.37
C GLU A 70 -2.56 18.66 -4.30
N GLY A 71 -2.04 19.88 -4.18
CA GLY A 71 -2.52 20.86 -3.21
C GLY A 71 -2.23 20.51 -1.75
N GLY A 72 -1.33 19.57 -1.46
CA GLY A 72 -0.90 19.28 -0.08
C GLY A 72 -2.01 18.66 0.80
N GLN A 73 -2.75 17.69 0.26
CA GLN A 73 -3.93 17.13 0.94
C GLN A 73 -3.56 16.35 2.21
N ARG A 74 -2.35 15.82 2.31
CA ARG A 74 -1.85 15.19 3.54
C ARG A 74 -1.80 16.20 4.69
N LYS A 75 -1.26 17.40 4.40
CA LYS A 75 -1.26 18.50 5.36
C LYS A 75 -2.67 18.94 5.72
N ALA A 76 -3.58 19.04 4.75
CA ALA A 76 -4.97 19.41 5.01
C ALA A 76 -5.67 18.44 5.98
N LEU A 77 -5.40 17.13 5.89
CA LEU A 77 -5.90 16.13 6.84
C LEU A 77 -5.30 16.31 8.25
N ILE A 78 -4.02 16.63 8.35
CA ILE A 78 -3.38 16.93 9.64
C ILE A 78 -3.96 18.21 10.25
N ASP A 79 -4.20 19.25 9.45
CA ASP A 79 -4.83 20.48 9.92
C ASP A 79 -6.27 20.21 10.43
N GLN A 80 -7.03 19.34 9.75
CA GLN A 80 -8.33 18.90 10.21
C GLN A 80 -8.25 18.12 11.53
N TRP A 81 -7.36 17.15 11.64
CA TRP A 81 -7.10 16.42 12.88
C TRP A 81 -6.78 17.39 14.02
N ASN A 82 -5.89 18.36 13.81
CA ASN A 82 -5.49 19.33 14.83
C ASN A 82 -6.64 20.22 15.31
N ALA A 83 -7.56 20.56 14.41
CA ALA A 83 -8.74 21.33 14.77
C ALA A 83 -9.73 20.50 15.63
N GLU A 84 -9.86 19.20 15.36
CA GLU A 84 -10.74 18.29 16.08
C GLU A 84 -10.12 17.77 17.39
N HIS A 85 -8.77 17.69 17.48
CA HIS A 85 -8.02 17.09 18.59
C HIS A 85 -6.89 18.02 19.12
N PRO A 86 -7.23 19.17 19.72
CA PRO A 86 -6.23 20.18 20.14
C PRO A 86 -5.29 19.69 21.27
N GLU A 87 -5.65 18.64 22.01
CA GLU A 87 -4.80 18.04 23.04
C GLU A 87 -3.82 17.01 22.48
N GLN A 88 -4.02 16.50 21.24
CA GLN A 88 -3.16 15.58 20.50
C GLN A 88 -2.82 16.13 19.11
N PRO A 89 -2.27 17.34 18.99
CA PRO A 89 -1.94 17.88 17.67
C PRO A 89 -0.89 17.02 16.99
N ALA A 90 -0.98 16.88 15.68
CA ALA A 90 -0.04 16.12 14.86
C ALA A 90 0.79 17.06 13.98
N GLU A 91 2.02 16.65 13.67
CA GLU A 91 2.93 17.34 12.77
C GLU A 91 3.61 16.31 11.86
N ILE A 92 3.70 16.61 10.56
CA ILE A 92 4.48 15.82 9.61
C ILE A 92 5.91 16.37 9.57
N VAL A 93 6.87 15.48 9.75
CA VAL A 93 8.29 15.76 9.49
C VAL A 93 8.62 15.14 8.14
N GLU A 94 8.81 15.99 7.13
CA GLU A 94 9.12 15.56 5.77
C GLU A 94 10.57 15.11 5.64
N LEU A 95 10.75 13.99 4.95
CA LEU A 95 12.03 13.36 4.64
C LEU A 95 12.47 13.68 3.20
N PRO A 96 13.73 13.37 2.85
CA PRO A 96 14.23 13.47 1.48
C PRO A 96 13.28 12.82 0.45
N PRO A 97 13.27 13.28 -0.80
CA PRO A 97 12.34 12.78 -1.82
C PRO A 97 12.64 11.34 -2.28
N GLU A 98 13.88 10.89 -2.19
CA GLU A 98 14.31 9.56 -2.66
C GLU A 98 13.99 8.48 -1.62
N ALA A 99 13.45 7.33 -2.04
CA ALA A 99 13.02 6.25 -1.17
C ALA A 99 14.14 5.72 -0.26
N ASP A 100 15.34 5.52 -0.80
CA ASP A 100 16.51 5.01 -0.03
C ASP A 100 16.93 6.01 1.07
N GLY A 101 16.87 7.31 0.77
CA GLY A 101 17.12 8.38 1.74
C GLY A 101 16.07 8.40 2.85
N GLN A 102 14.80 8.27 2.48
CA GLN A 102 13.69 8.18 3.45
C GLN A 102 13.86 6.99 4.40
N ARG A 103 14.11 5.79 3.84
CA ARG A 103 14.32 4.59 4.64
C ARG A 103 15.51 4.75 5.60
N SER A 104 16.63 5.25 5.10
CA SER A 104 17.84 5.44 5.92
C SER A 104 17.60 6.37 7.10
N GLU A 105 16.92 7.49 6.87
CA GLU A 105 16.56 8.44 7.92
C GLU A 105 15.55 7.85 8.91
N MET A 106 14.52 7.12 8.42
CA MET A 106 13.54 6.45 9.29
C MET A 106 14.20 5.41 10.19
N VAL A 107 15.13 4.61 9.66
CA VAL A 107 15.91 3.63 10.44
C VAL A 107 16.82 4.32 11.46
N ALA A 108 17.47 5.41 11.10
CA ALA A 108 18.30 6.18 12.01
C ALA A 108 17.48 6.69 13.20
N ARG A 109 16.36 7.36 12.93
CA ARG A 109 15.45 7.86 13.97
C ARG A 109 14.80 6.75 14.81
N ALA A 110 14.45 5.63 14.20
CA ALA A 110 13.95 4.49 14.94
C ALA A 110 14.99 3.93 15.96
N LYS A 111 16.28 4.10 15.70
CA LYS A 111 17.37 3.68 16.61
C LYS A 111 17.67 4.71 17.70
N GLU A 112 17.52 6.01 17.43
CA GLU A 112 17.85 7.08 18.37
C GLU A 112 16.95 7.06 19.62
N LYS A 113 17.56 7.20 20.82
CA LYS A 113 16.83 7.17 22.09
C LYS A 113 16.02 8.43 22.37
N ALA A 114 16.41 9.55 21.79
CA ALA A 114 15.83 10.87 22.05
C ALA A 114 14.76 11.26 21.03
N ASP A 115 14.55 10.50 19.98
CA ASP A 115 13.61 10.82 18.92
C ASP A 115 12.20 10.34 19.28
N ASN A 116 11.27 11.29 19.28
CA ASN A 116 9.89 11.07 19.71
C ASN A 116 8.96 10.82 18.51
N VAL A 117 9.42 10.08 17.50
CA VAL A 117 8.56 9.68 16.39
C VAL A 117 7.43 8.79 16.91
N ASP A 118 6.19 9.17 16.62
CA ASP A 118 5.01 8.41 17.03
C ASP A 118 4.48 7.53 15.88
N VAL A 119 4.52 8.04 14.65
CA VAL A 119 4.01 7.34 13.47
C VAL A 119 5.04 7.39 12.35
N PHE A 120 5.29 6.25 11.73
CA PHE A 120 6.03 6.12 10.46
C PHE A 120 5.05 5.97 9.31
N ASN A 121 5.29 6.69 8.21
CA ASN A 121 4.64 6.48 6.93
C ASN A 121 5.61 5.70 6.02
N LEU A 122 5.55 4.38 6.11
CA LEU A 122 6.48 3.44 5.48
C LEU A 122 6.07 3.13 4.04
N ASP A 123 7.01 2.96 3.12
CA ASP A 123 6.74 2.21 1.88
C ASP A 123 6.22 0.81 2.24
N VAL A 124 5.33 0.28 1.41
CA VAL A 124 4.70 -1.04 1.62
C VAL A 124 5.74 -2.17 1.82
N THR A 125 6.94 -2.02 1.27
CA THR A 125 8.03 -3.01 1.37
C THR A 125 8.78 -2.97 2.70
N TRP A 126 8.70 -1.87 3.47
CA TRP A 126 9.50 -1.73 4.69
C TRP A 126 8.81 -2.25 5.95
N THR A 127 7.52 -2.60 5.88
CA THR A 127 6.76 -3.11 7.04
C THR A 127 7.46 -4.32 7.69
N ALA A 128 7.91 -5.29 6.90
CA ALA A 128 8.58 -6.48 7.40
C ALA A 128 9.93 -6.16 8.09
N GLU A 129 10.74 -5.29 7.50
CA GLU A 129 12.02 -4.87 8.07
C GLU A 129 11.83 -4.16 9.42
N PHE A 130 10.93 -3.17 9.46
CA PHE A 130 10.70 -2.38 10.66
C PHE A 130 10.06 -3.22 11.78
N ALA A 131 9.17 -4.14 11.44
CA ALA A 131 8.58 -5.08 12.39
C ALA A 131 9.63 -6.05 12.95
N GLN A 132 10.43 -6.69 12.09
CA GLN A 132 11.49 -7.62 12.48
C GLN A 132 12.57 -6.95 13.34
N SER A 133 12.90 -5.70 13.04
CA SER A 133 13.88 -4.91 13.80
C SER A 133 13.35 -4.37 15.13
N GLY A 134 12.09 -4.63 15.48
CA GLY A 134 11.46 -4.15 16.72
C GLY A 134 11.22 -2.63 16.72
N HIS A 135 11.10 -2.00 15.56
CA HIS A 135 10.86 -0.56 15.42
C HIS A 135 9.38 -0.19 15.47
N LEU A 136 8.48 -1.17 15.34
CA LEU A 136 7.03 -0.96 15.32
C LEU A 136 6.34 -1.61 16.51
N ARG A 137 5.15 -1.10 16.83
CA ARG A 137 4.16 -1.78 17.68
C ARG A 137 3.11 -2.46 16.78
N PRO A 138 2.72 -3.71 17.06
CA PRO A 138 1.59 -4.31 16.35
C PRO A 138 0.30 -3.57 16.72
N LEU A 139 -0.58 -3.43 15.74
CA LEU A 139 -1.92 -2.86 15.93
C LEU A 139 -2.87 -3.92 16.49
N SER A 140 -3.78 -3.51 17.38
CA SER A 140 -4.81 -4.38 17.95
C SER A 140 -6.14 -3.62 18.08
N GLY A 141 -7.26 -4.36 17.98
CA GLY A 141 -8.58 -3.79 18.13
C GLY A 141 -9.01 -2.85 16.99
N VAL A 142 -8.33 -2.91 15.84
CA VAL A 142 -8.61 -2.07 14.66
C VAL A 142 -9.60 -2.78 13.75
N ASP A 143 -10.60 -2.04 13.27
CA ASP A 143 -11.49 -2.53 12.21
C ASP A 143 -10.80 -2.44 10.85
N THR A 144 -10.45 -3.60 10.30
CA THR A 144 -9.84 -3.72 8.97
C THR A 144 -10.87 -3.95 7.85
N SER A 145 -12.17 -3.98 8.17
CA SER A 145 -13.21 -4.12 7.16
C SER A 145 -13.23 -2.91 6.21
N GLY A 146 -13.55 -3.16 4.97
CA GLY A 146 -13.61 -2.11 3.94
C GLY A 146 -12.26 -1.63 3.38
N PHE A 147 -11.11 -2.11 3.88
CA PHE A 147 -9.85 -1.95 3.17
C PHE A 147 -9.78 -2.94 1.99
N LEU A 148 -9.13 -2.49 0.90
CA LEU A 148 -8.77 -3.37 -0.20
C LEU A 148 -7.80 -4.44 0.27
N ARG A 149 -7.95 -5.67 -0.25
CA ARG A 149 -7.20 -6.83 0.23
C ARG A 149 -5.69 -6.68 0.06
N ARG A 150 -5.23 -6.31 -1.12
CA ARG A 150 -3.79 -6.22 -1.42
C ARG A 150 -3.05 -5.17 -0.58
N PRO A 151 -3.54 -3.91 -0.45
CA PRO A 151 -2.92 -2.94 0.46
C PRO A 151 -2.90 -3.41 1.92
N LEU A 152 -3.97 -4.08 2.39
CA LEU A 152 -4.01 -4.60 3.77
C LEU A 152 -3.02 -5.75 3.99
N GLU A 153 -2.79 -6.60 2.98
CA GLU A 153 -1.77 -7.66 3.02
C GLU A 153 -0.36 -7.08 3.26
N SER A 154 -0.01 -5.95 2.64
CA SER A 154 1.30 -5.30 2.82
C SER A 154 1.54 -4.77 4.25
N CYS A 155 0.48 -4.65 5.04
CA CYS A 155 0.54 -4.22 6.44
C CYS A 155 0.81 -5.36 7.42
N ARG A 156 0.90 -6.59 6.93
CA ARG A 156 1.05 -7.81 7.74
C ARG A 156 2.45 -8.40 7.62
N TYR A 157 2.94 -8.90 8.73
CA TYR A 157 4.18 -9.67 8.80
C TYR A 157 4.12 -10.64 9.98
N GLN A 158 4.49 -11.92 9.77
CA GLN A 158 4.42 -12.98 10.80
C GLN A 158 3.07 -13.01 11.53
N ASP A 159 1.98 -13.10 10.77
CA ASP A 159 0.58 -13.18 11.24
C ASP A 159 0.09 -12.00 12.09
N LYS A 160 0.86 -10.91 12.19
CA LYS A 160 0.47 -9.70 12.92
C LYS A 160 0.19 -8.55 11.96
N LEU A 161 -0.73 -7.69 12.38
CA LEU A 161 -0.99 -6.41 11.73
C LEU A 161 -0.07 -5.36 12.36
N TRP A 162 0.78 -4.73 11.56
CA TRP A 162 1.77 -3.75 12.02
C TRP A 162 1.45 -2.32 11.60
N ALA A 163 0.60 -2.17 10.59
CA ALA A 163 0.26 -0.89 10.00
C ALA A 163 -1.18 -0.88 9.47
N LEU A 164 -1.67 0.30 9.07
CA LEU A 164 -2.83 0.41 8.18
C LEU A 164 -2.40 1.06 6.86
N PRO A 165 -2.99 0.65 5.72
CA PRO A 165 -2.60 1.18 4.43
C PRO A 165 -3.14 2.61 4.29
N PHE A 166 -2.24 3.58 4.03
CA PHE A 166 -2.55 4.99 3.94
C PHE A 166 -2.95 5.41 2.53
N ASN A 167 -2.11 5.13 1.57
CA ASN A 167 -2.44 5.17 0.15
C ASN A 167 -1.88 3.92 -0.52
N THR A 168 -2.43 3.59 -1.67
CA THR A 168 -1.97 2.48 -2.46
C THR A 168 -1.62 2.96 -3.86
N ASP A 169 -0.87 2.17 -4.58
CA ASP A 169 -0.56 2.43 -5.98
C ASP A 169 -0.52 1.12 -6.76
N ALA A 170 -0.94 1.18 -8.02
CA ALA A 170 -0.73 0.14 -9.01
C ALA A 170 -0.18 0.79 -10.28
N GLY A 171 0.79 0.17 -10.93
CA GLY A 171 1.28 0.63 -12.22
C GLY A 171 0.16 0.66 -13.26
N LEU A 172 0.08 1.74 -14.01
CA LEU A 172 -0.88 1.94 -15.07
C LEU A 172 -0.16 2.25 -16.39
N LEU A 173 -0.77 1.89 -17.49
CA LEU A 173 -0.32 2.25 -18.82
C LEU A 173 -1.10 3.46 -19.31
N PHE A 174 -0.41 4.58 -19.45
CA PHE A 174 -0.90 5.80 -20.07
C PHE A 174 -0.60 5.74 -21.57
N TYR A 175 -1.55 6.12 -22.41
CA TYR A 175 -1.37 6.10 -23.85
C TYR A 175 -1.96 7.31 -24.54
N ARG A 176 -1.39 7.70 -25.65
CA ARG A 176 -1.90 8.78 -26.53
C ARG A 176 -3.07 8.29 -27.36
N LYS A 177 -4.28 8.82 -27.13
CA LYS A 177 -5.51 8.43 -27.84
C LYS A 177 -5.49 8.75 -29.32
N ASP A 178 -4.71 9.74 -29.73
CA ASP A 178 -4.55 10.07 -31.16
C ASP A 178 -3.74 9.00 -31.91
N LEU A 179 -2.86 8.27 -31.24
CA LEU A 179 -1.96 7.25 -31.79
C LEU A 179 -2.44 5.81 -31.57
N VAL A 180 -2.97 5.54 -30.37
CA VAL A 180 -3.35 4.19 -29.91
C VAL A 180 -4.87 4.07 -29.99
N LYS A 181 -5.38 3.00 -30.64
CA LYS A 181 -6.81 2.80 -30.86
C LYS A 181 -7.39 1.65 -30.03
N GLU A 182 -6.55 0.72 -29.63
CA GLU A 182 -6.92 -0.47 -28.85
C GLU A 182 -5.95 -0.61 -27.68
N ASP A 183 -6.47 -1.04 -26.52
CA ASP A 183 -5.66 -1.26 -25.34
C ASP A 183 -4.76 -2.47 -25.56
N PRO A 184 -3.45 -2.38 -25.31
CA PRO A 184 -2.54 -3.53 -25.42
C PRO A 184 -2.78 -4.54 -24.29
N LEU A 185 -2.83 -5.81 -24.65
CA LEU A 185 -3.01 -6.93 -23.73
C LEU A 185 -1.69 -7.65 -23.42
N GLU A 186 -0.72 -7.56 -24.34
CA GLU A 186 0.60 -8.19 -24.25
C GLU A 186 1.71 -7.18 -24.60
N LEU A 187 2.95 -7.49 -24.26
CA LEU A 187 4.11 -6.66 -24.60
C LEU A 187 4.29 -6.54 -26.12
N ASP A 188 3.94 -7.59 -26.87
CA ASP A 188 3.97 -7.59 -28.34
C ASP A 188 2.98 -6.61 -28.96
N ASP A 189 1.86 -6.31 -28.31
CA ASP A 189 0.92 -5.28 -28.76
C ASP A 189 1.52 -3.89 -28.63
N ILE A 190 2.28 -3.64 -27.54
CA ILE A 190 3.04 -2.40 -27.37
C ILE A 190 4.07 -2.28 -28.49
N THR A 191 4.81 -3.35 -28.78
CA THR A 191 5.81 -3.37 -29.85
C THR A 191 5.19 -3.10 -31.22
N THR A 192 4.12 -3.80 -31.55
CA THR A 192 3.41 -3.68 -32.83
C THR A 192 2.84 -2.27 -33.03
N THR A 193 2.16 -1.75 -32.01
CA THR A 193 1.59 -0.40 -32.04
C THR A 193 2.69 0.66 -32.13
N SER A 194 3.74 0.55 -31.31
CA SER A 194 4.88 1.47 -31.33
C SER A 194 5.54 1.51 -32.70
N THR A 195 5.82 0.36 -33.29
CA THR A 195 6.42 0.26 -34.63
C THR A 195 5.54 0.91 -35.68
N ARG A 196 4.24 0.68 -35.63
CA ARG A 196 3.26 1.27 -36.58
C ARG A 196 3.21 2.79 -36.45
N VAL A 197 3.08 3.32 -35.21
CA VAL A 197 2.96 4.77 -35.00
C VAL A 197 4.25 5.51 -35.32
N LEU A 198 5.41 4.94 -34.98
CA LEU A 198 6.72 5.52 -35.27
C LEU A 198 7.02 5.58 -36.80
N ARG A 199 6.57 4.58 -37.55
CA ARG A 199 6.69 4.57 -39.03
C ARG A 199 5.79 5.62 -39.70
N ALA A 200 4.57 5.80 -39.16
CA ALA A 200 3.58 6.72 -39.68
C ALA A 200 3.75 8.16 -39.17
N ALA A 201 4.58 8.40 -38.15
CA ALA A 201 4.70 9.68 -37.48
C ALA A 201 5.16 10.78 -38.41
N GLN A 202 4.37 11.84 -38.47
CA GLN A 202 4.73 13.14 -39.05
C GLN A 202 5.24 14.12 -37.98
N ASP A 203 4.99 13.82 -36.71
CA ASP A 203 5.45 14.60 -35.55
C ASP A 203 6.89 14.20 -35.21
N ALA A 204 7.84 15.09 -35.49
CA ALA A 204 9.26 14.85 -35.17
C ALA A 204 9.56 14.71 -33.68
N ARG A 205 8.61 15.04 -32.79
CA ARG A 205 8.75 14.88 -31.35
C ARG A 205 8.60 13.41 -30.91
N LEU A 206 7.80 12.62 -31.66
CA LEU A 206 7.60 11.20 -31.31
C LEU A 206 8.86 10.41 -31.69
N THR A 207 9.68 10.11 -30.66
CA THR A 207 11.00 9.49 -30.81
C THR A 207 11.03 8.02 -30.40
N ALA A 208 10.09 7.58 -29.55
CA ALA A 208 9.99 6.20 -29.11
C ALA A 208 8.54 5.77 -28.86
N GLY A 209 8.31 4.47 -28.71
CA GLY A 209 6.98 3.92 -28.44
C GLY A 209 6.60 3.98 -26.96
N TYR A 210 7.46 3.54 -26.08
CA TYR A 210 7.19 3.30 -24.67
C TYR A 210 8.28 3.90 -23.77
N ALA A 211 7.92 4.33 -22.57
CA ALA A 211 8.87 4.61 -21.51
C ALA A 211 8.36 4.11 -20.15
N GLY A 212 9.31 3.63 -19.35
CA GLY A 212 9.15 3.29 -17.95
C GLY A 212 10.28 3.91 -17.11
N GLN A 213 10.37 3.56 -15.84
CA GLN A 213 11.36 4.05 -14.90
C GLN A 213 12.52 3.04 -14.80
N PHE A 214 13.58 3.24 -15.57
CA PHE A 214 14.73 2.30 -15.65
C PHE A 214 16.03 2.89 -15.12
N ALA A 215 16.01 4.04 -14.44
CA ALA A 215 17.15 4.54 -13.68
C ALA A 215 17.49 3.60 -12.50
N ASP A 216 18.72 3.67 -12.00
CA ASP A 216 19.19 2.79 -10.90
C ASP A 216 18.61 3.22 -9.54
N TYR A 217 17.36 2.89 -9.31
CA TYR A 217 16.62 3.08 -8.07
C TYR A 217 15.44 2.08 -8.04
N GLU A 218 14.60 2.12 -7.01
CA GLU A 218 13.47 1.19 -6.82
C GLU A 218 12.53 1.09 -8.05
N GLY A 219 12.41 2.15 -8.85
CA GLY A 219 11.62 2.13 -10.09
C GLY A 219 12.08 1.06 -11.09
N LEU A 220 13.39 0.77 -11.18
CA LEU A 220 13.91 -0.31 -12.02
C LEU A 220 13.44 -1.68 -11.51
N THR A 221 13.48 -1.92 -10.19
CA THR A 221 12.95 -3.14 -9.58
C THR A 221 11.46 -3.32 -9.92
N VAL A 222 10.67 -2.29 -9.74
CA VAL A 222 9.22 -2.29 -10.03
C VAL A 222 8.95 -2.63 -11.49
N ASN A 223 9.53 -1.86 -12.42
CA ASN A 223 9.27 -2.03 -13.85
C ASN A 223 9.77 -3.39 -14.36
N ALA A 224 10.92 -3.88 -13.88
CA ALA A 224 11.44 -5.20 -14.28
C ALA A 224 10.52 -6.34 -13.79
N LEU A 225 10.03 -6.28 -12.55
CA LEU A 225 9.05 -7.26 -12.04
C LEU A 225 7.78 -7.27 -12.90
N GLU A 226 7.23 -6.11 -13.22
CA GLU A 226 6.01 -5.98 -14.04
C GLU A 226 6.21 -6.57 -15.43
N LEU A 227 7.34 -6.31 -16.10
CA LEU A 227 7.67 -6.89 -17.39
C LEU A 227 7.86 -8.42 -17.32
N ILE A 228 8.52 -8.93 -16.29
CA ILE A 228 8.69 -10.37 -16.08
C ILE A 228 7.32 -11.04 -15.87
N TRP A 229 6.44 -10.45 -15.07
CA TRP A 229 5.09 -10.97 -14.84
C TRP A 229 4.19 -10.88 -16.07
N ALA A 230 4.36 -9.84 -16.91
CA ALA A 230 3.65 -9.74 -18.20
C ALA A 230 3.96 -10.94 -19.10
N GLU A 231 5.21 -11.42 -19.09
CA GLU A 231 5.64 -12.64 -19.80
C GLU A 231 5.34 -13.94 -19.00
N LYS A 232 4.59 -13.85 -17.90
CA LYS A 232 4.25 -14.98 -17.02
C LYS A 232 5.48 -15.66 -16.42
N GLY A 233 6.61 -14.93 -16.31
CA GLY A 233 7.79 -15.28 -15.54
C GLY A 233 7.61 -14.91 -14.06
N ASP A 234 8.57 -15.30 -13.25
CA ASP A 234 8.63 -14.88 -11.85
C ASP A 234 10.09 -14.74 -11.38
N VAL A 235 10.27 -14.02 -10.28
CA VAL A 235 11.60 -13.84 -9.66
C VAL A 235 11.68 -14.61 -8.35
N VAL A 236 10.61 -14.57 -7.55
CA VAL A 236 10.45 -15.32 -6.30
C VAL A 236 9.08 -15.95 -6.31
N ASP A 237 8.99 -17.24 -6.15
CA ASP A 237 7.74 -17.98 -6.15
C ASP A 237 6.98 -17.88 -4.81
N GLU A 238 5.80 -18.49 -4.73
CA GLU A 238 4.95 -18.50 -3.52
C GLU A 238 5.61 -19.20 -2.32
N SER A 239 6.62 -20.05 -2.54
CA SER A 239 7.39 -20.70 -1.48
C SER A 239 8.55 -19.83 -0.95
N GLY A 240 8.83 -18.71 -1.63
CA GLY A 240 9.93 -17.81 -1.32
C GLY A 240 11.25 -18.20 -1.99
N GLU A 241 11.25 -19.18 -2.90
CA GLU A 241 12.42 -19.59 -3.67
C GLU A 241 12.62 -18.67 -4.88
N VAL A 242 13.90 -18.40 -5.19
CA VAL A 242 14.27 -17.63 -6.38
C VAL A 242 14.13 -18.50 -7.62
N VAL A 243 13.35 -18.04 -8.59
CA VAL A 243 13.01 -18.75 -9.85
C VAL A 243 13.25 -17.87 -11.08
N ILE A 244 14.16 -16.90 -10.98
CA ILE A 244 14.41 -15.89 -12.02
C ILE A 244 14.93 -16.52 -13.32
N ASP A 245 15.66 -17.63 -13.24
CA ASP A 245 16.27 -18.28 -14.40
C ASP A 245 15.26 -19.11 -15.20
N SER A 246 14.39 -18.41 -15.92
CA SER A 246 13.39 -19.00 -16.78
C SER A 246 13.38 -18.35 -18.17
N GLU A 247 12.96 -19.11 -19.19
CA GLU A 247 12.83 -18.58 -20.56
C GLU A 247 11.81 -17.42 -20.63
N ARG A 248 10.81 -17.40 -19.78
CA ARG A 248 9.84 -16.30 -19.67
C ARG A 248 10.50 -15.04 -19.16
N THR A 249 11.31 -15.13 -18.12
CA THR A 249 12.09 -14.00 -17.62
C THR A 249 13.05 -13.47 -18.68
N ARG A 250 13.81 -14.35 -19.34
CA ARG A 250 14.72 -13.95 -20.42
C ARG A 250 13.98 -13.26 -21.56
N ARG A 251 12.78 -13.71 -21.93
CA ARG A 251 11.95 -13.07 -22.96
C ARG A 251 11.57 -11.65 -22.58
N ALA A 252 11.13 -11.42 -21.34
CA ALA A 252 10.83 -10.08 -20.83
C ALA A 252 12.06 -9.16 -20.87
N LEU A 253 13.21 -9.67 -20.44
CA LEU A 253 14.45 -8.90 -20.42
C LEU A 253 14.98 -8.62 -21.83
N ARG A 254 14.87 -9.58 -22.77
CA ARG A 254 15.17 -9.37 -24.19
C ARG A 254 14.25 -8.33 -24.80
N TRP A 255 12.94 -8.37 -24.51
CA TRP A 255 11.99 -7.36 -24.97
C TRP A 255 12.46 -5.94 -24.59
N LEU A 256 12.88 -5.77 -23.33
CA LEU A 256 13.39 -4.48 -22.85
C LEU A 256 14.74 -4.13 -23.50
N ALA A 257 15.70 -5.05 -23.51
CA ALA A 257 17.03 -4.80 -24.06
C ALA A 257 17.01 -4.48 -25.56
N ASP A 258 16.20 -5.21 -26.35
CA ASP A 258 16.06 -4.98 -27.78
C ASP A 258 15.21 -3.75 -28.07
N GLY A 259 14.20 -3.51 -27.26
CA GLY A 259 13.35 -2.33 -27.37
C GLY A 259 14.10 -1.01 -27.22
N LEU A 260 15.22 -0.99 -26.51
CA LEU A 260 16.09 0.18 -26.31
C LEU A 260 16.97 0.51 -27.53
N LYS A 261 17.04 -0.38 -28.56
CA LYS A 261 17.95 -0.29 -29.68
C LYS A 261 17.28 0.27 -30.95
N GLY A 262 18.09 0.74 -31.88
CA GLY A 262 17.68 1.19 -33.22
C GLY A 262 17.36 2.67 -33.31
N GLU A 263 17.09 3.15 -34.55
CA GLU A 263 16.80 4.57 -34.85
C GLU A 263 15.38 4.98 -34.42
N LYS A 264 14.43 4.04 -34.40
CA LYS A 264 13.05 4.21 -33.94
C LYS A 264 12.74 3.16 -32.89
N PRO A 265 13.30 3.32 -31.67
CA PRO A 265 13.23 2.31 -30.63
C PRO A 265 11.81 2.15 -30.08
N VAL A 266 11.46 0.91 -29.73
CA VAL A 266 10.18 0.65 -29.03
C VAL A 266 10.22 1.27 -27.63
N VAL A 267 11.33 1.14 -26.93
CA VAL A 267 11.53 1.71 -25.59
C VAL A 267 12.44 2.92 -25.69
N LEU A 268 12.07 4.03 -25.09
CA LEU A 268 12.88 5.25 -25.08
C LEU A 268 14.25 4.99 -24.44
N PRO A 269 15.36 5.13 -25.17
CA PRO A 269 16.70 4.85 -24.61
C PRO A 269 17.03 5.71 -23.38
N GLY A 270 16.57 6.95 -23.36
CA GLY A 270 16.70 7.89 -22.23
C GLY A 270 16.03 7.40 -20.95
N SER A 271 15.07 6.45 -21.03
CA SER A 271 14.36 5.93 -19.85
C SER A 271 15.28 5.17 -18.88
N ARG A 272 16.48 4.73 -19.33
CA ARG A 272 17.53 4.18 -18.44
C ARG A 272 18.08 5.19 -17.40
N ALA A 273 17.77 6.48 -17.57
CA ALA A 273 18.12 7.54 -16.62
C ALA A 273 16.88 8.27 -16.09
N GLN A 274 15.67 7.77 -16.39
CA GLN A 274 14.43 8.44 -16.02
C GLN A 274 13.79 7.84 -14.78
N THR A 275 13.22 8.75 -13.99
CA THR A 275 12.30 8.51 -12.88
C THR A 275 10.87 8.86 -13.30
N GLU A 276 9.91 8.74 -12.39
CA GLU A 276 8.48 9.03 -12.64
C GLU A 276 8.25 10.44 -13.21
N THR A 277 8.96 11.43 -12.69
CA THR A 277 8.84 12.82 -13.15
C THR A 277 9.32 12.98 -14.59
N LEU A 278 10.46 12.38 -14.94
CA LEU A 278 11.04 12.50 -16.27
C LEU A 278 10.23 11.73 -17.34
N THR A 279 9.70 10.54 -17.01
CA THR A 279 8.80 9.83 -17.92
C THR A 279 7.49 10.56 -18.14
N THR A 280 6.92 11.18 -17.07
CA THR A 280 5.74 12.05 -17.20
C THR A 280 6.03 13.25 -18.11
N GLN A 281 7.23 13.82 -17.99
CA GLN A 281 7.67 14.93 -18.87
C GLN A 281 7.77 14.46 -20.33
N ALA A 282 8.45 13.34 -20.61
CA ALA A 282 8.58 12.80 -21.97
C ALA A 282 7.21 12.50 -22.61
N PHE A 283 6.27 11.96 -21.84
CA PHE A 283 4.91 11.71 -22.30
C PHE A 283 4.19 13.02 -22.64
N ARG A 284 4.23 13.99 -21.74
CA ARG A 284 3.62 15.32 -21.91
C ARG A 284 4.22 16.08 -23.11
N ASP A 285 5.51 15.91 -23.36
CA ASP A 285 6.20 16.56 -24.47
C ASP A 285 5.94 15.86 -25.82
N GLY A 286 5.23 14.73 -25.80
CA GLY A 286 4.84 13.98 -26.99
C GLY A 286 5.94 13.08 -27.56
N GLU A 287 6.98 12.79 -26.77
CA GLU A 287 8.13 11.98 -27.19
C GLU A 287 7.81 10.49 -27.30
N ILE A 288 6.75 10.03 -26.60
CA ILE A 288 6.37 8.61 -26.49
C ILE A 288 4.87 8.41 -26.68
N ALA A 289 4.49 7.22 -27.18
CA ALA A 289 3.09 6.83 -27.36
C ALA A 289 2.50 6.19 -26.08
N PHE A 290 3.31 5.47 -25.32
CA PHE A 290 2.94 4.79 -24.07
C PHE A 290 3.88 5.19 -22.94
N MET A 291 3.32 5.30 -21.74
CA MET A 291 4.07 5.54 -20.50
C MET A 291 3.56 4.63 -19.40
N ARG A 292 4.44 3.83 -18.80
CA ARG A 292 4.15 3.24 -17.47
C ARG A 292 4.31 4.32 -16.41
N ASN A 293 3.34 4.48 -15.53
CA ASN A 293 3.51 5.34 -14.35
C ASN A 293 2.51 4.98 -13.25
N TRP A 294 2.65 5.64 -12.09
CA TRP A 294 1.73 5.55 -10.97
C TRP A 294 0.47 6.42 -11.18
N PRO A 295 -0.64 6.14 -10.44
CA PRO A 295 -1.91 6.88 -10.59
C PRO A 295 -1.78 8.40 -10.45
N VAL A 296 -0.87 8.87 -9.61
CA VAL A 296 -0.62 10.31 -9.40
C VAL A 296 -0.26 11.04 -10.69
N ALA A 297 0.35 10.35 -11.67
CA ALA A 297 0.67 10.92 -12.97
C ALA A 297 -0.59 11.37 -13.73
N HIS A 298 -1.73 10.71 -13.53
CA HIS A 298 -3.00 11.12 -14.15
C HIS A 298 -3.36 12.56 -13.78
N ARG A 299 -3.28 12.87 -12.50
CA ARG A 299 -3.57 14.22 -11.98
C ARG A 299 -2.56 15.24 -12.49
N THR A 300 -1.27 14.89 -12.46
CA THR A 300 -0.19 15.73 -12.98
C THR A 300 -0.39 16.06 -14.47
N LEU A 301 -0.80 15.09 -15.27
CA LEU A 301 -1.08 15.30 -16.70
C LEU A 301 -2.33 16.16 -16.93
N GLN A 302 -3.34 16.10 -16.07
CA GLN A 302 -4.52 16.95 -16.16
C GLN A 302 -4.25 18.40 -15.73
N GLY A 303 -3.49 18.60 -14.64
CA GLY A 303 -3.30 19.91 -14.00
C GLY A 303 -2.27 20.81 -14.66
N ASN A 304 -1.16 20.24 -15.17
CA ASN A 304 -0.02 21.00 -15.71
C ASN A 304 -0.08 21.22 -17.23
N GLN A 305 -1.26 21.37 -17.80
CA GLN A 305 -1.38 21.68 -19.22
C GLN A 305 -1.39 23.19 -19.42
N ASP A 306 -0.23 23.80 -19.17
CA ASP A 306 -0.03 25.23 -19.40
C ASP A 306 0.07 25.50 -20.90
N GLU A 307 -1.02 25.95 -21.48
CA GLU A 307 -1.09 26.37 -22.90
C GLU A 307 -0.15 27.56 -23.22
N SER A 308 0.30 28.29 -22.19
CA SER A 308 1.23 29.41 -22.32
C SER A 308 2.59 29.02 -22.89
N ALA A 309 2.98 27.73 -22.78
CA ALA A 309 4.23 27.20 -23.34
C ALA A 309 4.15 26.83 -24.82
N GLY A 310 3.00 27.04 -25.48
CA GLY A 310 2.82 26.75 -26.91
C GLY A 310 2.82 25.26 -27.27
N ARG A 311 2.62 24.38 -26.28
CA ARG A 311 2.56 22.92 -26.47
C ARG A 311 1.10 22.46 -26.53
N PRO A 312 0.73 21.67 -27.54
CA PRO A 312 -0.64 21.14 -27.63
C PRO A 312 -0.90 20.18 -26.49
N ARG A 313 -2.10 20.25 -25.95
CA ARG A 313 -2.60 19.32 -24.94
C ARG A 313 -2.60 17.90 -25.49
N ILE A 314 -2.03 16.96 -24.74
CA ILE A 314 -2.10 15.54 -25.08
C ILE A 314 -3.42 14.96 -24.56
N ASP A 315 -4.24 14.44 -25.49
CA ASP A 315 -5.38 13.59 -25.12
C ASP A 315 -4.87 12.17 -24.84
N PHE A 316 -5.06 11.72 -23.60
CA PHE A 316 -4.55 10.45 -23.15
C PHE A 316 -5.63 9.55 -22.55
N GLY A 317 -5.41 8.26 -22.68
CA GLY A 317 -6.14 7.21 -21.98
C GLY A 317 -5.28 6.55 -20.92
N VAL A 318 -5.95 5.77 -20.08
CA VAL A 318 -5.31 4.96 -19.04
C VAL A 318 -5.91 3.57 -19.10
N THR A 319 -5.05 2.55 -19.11
CA THR A 319 -5.43 1.14 -19.04
C THR A 319 -4.51 0.38 -18.08
N GLN A 320 -4.83 -0.88 -17.80
CA GLN A 320 -3.94 -1.76 -17.04
C GLN A 320 -2.66 -2.06 -17.83
N LEU A 321 -1.62 -2.49 -17.13
CA LEU A 321 -0.42 -3.05 -17.76
C LEU A 321 -0.76 -4.39 -18.42
N PRO A 322 0.04 -4.87 -19.38
CA PRO A 322 -0.11 -6.19 -20.00
C PRO A 322 0.08 -7.39 -19.06
N GLY A 323 0.16 -7.16 -17.79
CA GLY A 323 0.28 -8.15 -16.72
C GLY A 323 -0.03 -7.49 -15.37
N PRO A 324 0.07 -8.25 -14.26
CA PRO A 324 -0.17 -7.67 -12.95
C PRO A 324 0.87 -6.58 -12.64
N SER A 325 0.42 -5.48 -12.05
CA SER A 325 1.33 -4.45 -11.58
C SER A 325 1.97 -4.82 -10.24
N VAL A 326 3.04 -4.14 -9.88
CA VAL A 326 3.57 -4.12 -8.52
C VAL A 326 2.62 -3.30 -7.63
N LEU A 327 2.28 -3.82 -6.45
CA LEU A 327 1.62 -3.04 -5.42
C LEU A 327 2.60 -2.00 -4.85
N GLY A 328 2.25 -0.75 -4.99
CA GLY A 328 2.92 0.38 -4.37
C GLY A 328 2.08 1.02 -3.26
N GLY A 329 2.54 2.14 -2.75
CA GLY A 329 1.87 2.91 -1.72
C GLY A 329 2.59 2.91 -0.38
N GLN A 330 1.93 3.47 0.64
CA GLN A 330 2.50 3.67 1.96
C GLN A 330 1.57 3.18 3.07
N ASN A 331 2.19 2.71 4.16
CA ASN A 331 1.56 2.18 5.35
C ASN A 331 1.87 3.05 6.57
N LEU A 332 0.86 3.42 7.36
CA LEU A 332 1.03 4.11 8.63
C LEU A 332 1.20 3.11 9.77
N ALA A 333 2.33 3.21 10.47
CA ALA A 333 2.70 2.30 11.56
C ALA A 333 3.07 3.06 12.83
N ILE A 334 2.76 2.49 14.01
CA ILE A 334 3.11 3.09 15.29
C ILE A 334 4.57 2.75 15.64
N SER A 335 5.37 3.77 15.97
CA SER A 335 6.72 3.59 16.48
C SER A 335 6.73 2.78 17.79
N ALA A 336 7.63 1.81 17.90
CA ALA A 336 7.82 1.05 19.15
C ALA A 336 8.18 1.97 20.33
N LYS A 337 8.77 3.13 20.05
CA LYS A 337 9.21 4.11 21.07
C LYS A 337 8.16 5.17 21.40
N SER A 338 7.04 5.21 20.67
CA SER A 338 5.98 6.17 20.98
C SER A 338 5.50 6.00 22.42
N THR A 339 5.44 7.11 23.13
CA THR A 339 4.82 7.20 24.47
C THR A 339 3.33 7.50 24.40
N LYS A 340 2.79 7.67 23.18
CA LYS A 340 1.39 8.02 22.90
C LYS A 340 0.75 7.03 21.91
N PRO A 341 0.86 5.70 22.14
CA PRO A 341 0.46 4.70 21.14
C PRO A 341 -1.05 4.71 20.83
N ARG A 342 -1.92 5.05 21.79
CA ARG A 342 -3.38 5.10 21.55
C ARG A 342 -3.76 6.32 20.72
N ALA A 343 -3.17 7.48 21.03
CA ALA A 343 -3.35 8.69 20.24
C ALA A 343 -2.79 8.52 18.81
N ALA A 344 -1.63 7.86 18.67
CA ALA A 344 -1.05 7.53 17.38
C ALA A 344 -1.95 6.57 16.57
N GLN A 345 -2.54 5.55 17.20
CA GLN A 345 -3.48 4.65 16.55
C GLN A 345 -4.74 5.40 16.08
N ALA A 346 -5.31 6.26 16.92
CA ALA A 346 -6.47 7.07 16.56
C ALA A 346 -6.19 8.00 15.37
N LEU A 347 -5.00 8.63 15.32
CA LEU A 347 -4.56 9.42 14.17
C LEU A 347 -4.45 8.54 12.90
N ILE A 348 -3.88 7.35 13.00
CA ILE A 348 -3.79 6.41 11.87
C ILE A 348 -5.18 6.02 11.39
N GLU A 349 -6.11 5.67 12.29
CA GLU A 349 -7.49 5.33 11.94
C GLU A 349 -8.23 6.50 11.29
N PHE A 350 -8.01 7.74 11.76
CA PHE A 350 -8.54 8.95 11.13
C PHE A 350 -8.00 9.12 9.70
N LEU A 351 -6.67 9.06 9.52
CA LEU A 351 -6.03 9.27 8.22
C LEU A 351 -6.38 8.17 7.19
N THR A 352 -6.65 6.95 7.66
CA THR A 352 -7.03 5.81 6.82
C THR A 352 -8.54 5.57 6.78
N GLY A 353 -9.32 6.42 7.42
CA GLY A 353 -10.79 6.35 7.42
C GLY A 353 -11.39 6.70 6.06
N PRO A 354 -12.63 6.25 5.77
CA PRO A 354 -13.26 6.43 4.46
C PRO A 354 -13.28 7.89 3.96
N ARG A 355 -13.56 8.85 4.86
CA ARG A 355 -13.63 10.27 4.53
C ARG A 355 -12.27 10.85 4.13
N SER A 356 -11.22 10.51 4.88
CA SER A 356 -9.85 10.93 4.57
C SER A 356 -9.37 10.32 3.26
N GLN A 357 -9.69 9.05 3.02
CA GLN A 357 -9.35 8.34 1.81
C GLN A 357 -10.05 8.91 0.57
N GLN A 358 -11.32 9.30 0.71
CA GLN A 358 -12.06 9.97 -0.38
C GLN A 358 -11.42 11.33 -0.71
N LEU A 359 -11.07 12.12 0.30
CA LEU A 359 -10.41 13.43 0.11
C LEU A 359 -9.05 13.27 -0.60
N LEU A 360 -8.23 12.33 -0.17
CA LEU A 360 -6.92 12.04 -0.78
C LEU A 360 -7.06 11.63 -2.24
N PHE A 361 -8.06 10.80 -2.56
CA PHE A 361 -8.31 10.38 -3.94
C PHE A 361 -8.84 11.52 -4.80
N GLU A 362 -9.96 12.15 -4.42
CA GLU A 362 -10.65 13.15 -5.24
C GLU A 362 -9.82 14.42 -5.45
N ARG A 363 -9.10 14.88 -4.42
CA ARG A 363 -8.34 16.14 -4.45
C ARG A 363 -6.85 15.94 -4.63
N GLY A 364 -6.29 14.92 -4.01
CA GLY A 364 -4.85 14.67 -3.98
C GLY A 364 -4.33 13.80 -5.13
N GLY A 365 -5.21 13.03 -5.79
CA GLY A 365 -4.83 12.08 -6.84
C GLY A 365 -4.11 10.82 -6.29
N LEU A 366 -4.12 10.60 -4.96
CA LEU A 366 -3.57 9.39 -4.35
C LEU A 366 -4.63 8.28 -4.36
N ALA A 367 -4.28 7.10 -4.82
CA ALA A 367 -5.21 5.97 -4.85
C ALA A 367 -5.64 5.56 -3.44
N ALA A 368 -6.96 5.41 -3.27
CA ALA A 368 -7.55 5.09 -1.98
C ALA A 368 -7.33 3.62 -1.61
N THR A 369 -7.19 3.35 -0.32
CA THR A 369 -7.08 1.98 0.23
C THR A 369 -8.42 1.41 0.69
N ARG A 370 -9.50 2.20 0.62
CA ARG A 370 -10.87 1.81 0.99
C ARG A 370 -11.74 1.60 -0.24
N GLY A 371 -12.32 0.39 -0.38
CA GLY A 371 -13.17 0.02 -1.52
C GLY A 371 -14.39 0.92 -1.71
N ILE A 372 -14.94 1.46 -0.61
CA ILE A 372 -16.12 2.34 -0.67
C ILE A 372 -15.88 3.62 -1.51
N VAL A 373 -14.63 4.08 -1.62
CA VAL A 373 -14.29 5.26 -2.43
C VAL A 373 -14.55 5.00 -3.91
N TYR A 374 -14.21 3.82 -4.40
CA TYR A 374 -14.42 3.41 -5.79
C TYR A 374 -15.88 3.08 -6.13
N GLN A 375 -16.69 2.83 -5.12
CA GLN A 375 -18.13 2.55 -5.26
C GLN A 375 -18.98 3.84 -5.33
N ASP A 376 -18.39 5.02 -5.07
CA ASP A 376 -19.09 6.31 -5.17
C ASP A 376 -19.28 6.67 -6.65
N GLY A 377 -20.54 6.77 -7.11
CA GLY A 377 -20.86 7.13 -8.50
C GLY A 377 -20.34 8.51 -8.92
N ARG A 378 -20.12 9.44 -7.97
CA ARG A 378 -19.50 10.74 -8.25
C ARG A 378 -18.01 10.56 -8.59
N VAL A 379 -17.32 9.68 -7.85
CA VAL A 379 -15.92 9.33 -8.13
C VAL A 379 -15.80 8.74 -9.53
N ALA A 380 -16.65 7.76 -9.88
CA ALA A 380 -16.66 7.15 -11.21
C ALA A 380 -16.92 8.17 -12.33
N THR A 381 -17.77 9.18 -12.09
CA THR A 381 -18.07 10.23 -13.06
C THR A 381 -16.93 11.24 -13.22
N GLN A 382 -16.32 11.67 -12.12
CA GLN A 382 -15.27 12.69 -12.11
C GLN A 382 -13.89 12.12 -12.44
N HIS A 383 -13.68 10.84 -12.14
CA HIS A 383 -12.43 10.11 -12.35
C HIS A 383 -12.71 8.81 -13.12
N PRO A 384 -12.99 8.87 -14.43
CA PRO A 384 -13.40 7.72 -15.24
C PRO A 384 -12.41 6.53 -15.20
N TYR A 385 -11.14 6.79 -14.90
CA TYR A 385 -10.11 5.77 -14.78
C TYR A 385 -10.16 4.99 -13.45
N SER A 386 -11.03 5.39 -12.50
CA SER A 386 -11.08 4.80 -11.15
C SER A 386 -11.42 3.30 -11.14
N GLY A 387 -12.25 2.84 -12.08
CA GLY A 387 -12.52 1.41 -12.27
C GLY A 387 -11.28 0.63 -12.69
N THR A 388 -10.59 1.11 -13.73
CA THR A 388 -9.31 0.53 -14.20
C THR A 388 -8.26 0.51 -13.09
N LEU A 389 -8.20 1.58 -12.28
CA LEU A 389 -7.29 1.65 -11.15
C LEU A 389 -7.64 0.62 -10.06
N LEU A 390 -8.92 0.47 -9.73
CA LEU A 390 -9.36 -0.53 -8.75
C LEU A 390 -8.98 -1.93 -9.20
N ASP A 391 -9.29 -2.28 -10.45
CA ASP A 391 -8.94 -3.59 -11.02
C ASP A 391 -7.42 -3.81 -10.97
N ALA A 392 -6.62 -2.80 -11.34
CA ALA A 392 -5.16 -2.89 -11.27
C ALA A 392 -4.64 -3.09 -9.83
N ILE A 393 -5.27 -2.47 -8.81
CA ILE A 393 -4.90 -2.66 -7.40
C ILE A 393 -5.29 -4.07 -6.92
N GLU A 394 -6.46 -4.57 -7.29
CA GLU A 394 -6.92 -5.91 -6.88
C GLU A 394 -6.06 -7.03 -7.50
N ASP A 395 -5.58 -6.83 -8.73
CA ASP A 395 -4.69 -7.75 -9.44
C ASP A 395 -3.22 -7.55 -9.10
N ALA A 396 -2.86 -6.45 -8.42
CA ALA A 396 -1.48 -6.15 -8.09
C ALA A 396 -0.80 -7.25 -7.25
N ARG A 397 0.49 -7.44 -7.48
CA ARG A 397 1.32 -8.39 -6.73
C ARG A 397 2.24 -7.65 -5.76
N LEU A 398 2.39 -8.21 -4.58
CA LEU A 398 3.38 -7.73 -3.62
C LEU A 398 4.79 -8.08 -4.11
N ARG A 399 5.72 -7.17 -3.88
CA ARG A 399 7.15 -7.47 -3.95
C ARG A 399 7.53 -8.46 -2.84
N PRO A 400 8.67 -9.16 -2.91
CA PRO A 400 9.05 -10.14 -1.89
C PRO A 400 8.95 -9.57 -0.47
N VAL A 401 8.20 -10.27 0.41
CA VAL A 401 7.98 -9.85 1.81
C VAL A 401 9.11 -10.43 2.66
N THR A 402 10.16 -9.67 2.84
CA THR A 402 11.34 -10.04 3.61
C THR A 402 11.87 -8.85 4.41
N PRO A 403 12.46 -9.05 5.60
CA PRO A 403 13.11 -7.95 6.32
C PRO A 403 14.39 -7.44 5.61
N TYR A 404 14.84 -8.10 4.56
CA TYR A 404 16.02 -7.75 3.78
C TYR A 404 15.68 -7.20 2.39
N TYR A 405 14.46 -6.69 2.22
CA TYR A 405 13.95 -6.25 0.93
C TYR A 405 14.89 -5.26 0.21
N SER A 406 15.45 -4.28 0.92
CA SER A 406 16.37 -3.31 0.29
C SER A 406 17.58 -3.99 -0.34
N ARG A 407 18.16 -5.00 0.34
CA ARG A 407 19.28 -5.77 -0.20
C ARG A 407 18.87 -6.57 -1.43
N PHE A 408 17.69 -7.19 -1.38
CA PHE A 408 17.12 -7.88 -2.55
C PHE A 408 16.95 -6.92 -3.73
N SER A 409 16.37 -5.73 -3.52
CA SER A 409 16.16 -4.75 -4.58
C SER A 409 17.48 -4.26 -5.17
N ASP A 410 18.49 -3.99 -4.34
CA ASP A 410 19.84 -3.60 -4.80
C ASP A 410 20.45 -4.67 -5.71
N GLU A 411 20.44 -5.92 -5.28
CA GLU A 411 20.99 -7.05 -6.05
C GLU A 411 20.18 -7.32 -7.32
N PHE A 412 18.84 -7.25 -7.22
CA PHE A 412 17.96 -7.44 -8.38
C PHE A 412 18.22 -6.36 -9.45
N ARG A 413 18.38 -5.10 -9.05
CA ARG A 413 18.75 -4.02 -9.99
C ARG A 413 20.10 -4.30 -10.67
N ALA A 414 21.09 -4.81 -9.94
CA ALA A 414 22.36 -5.19 -10.52
C ALA A 414 22.21 -6.29 -11.57
N VAL A 415 21.39 -7.32 -11.28
CA VAL A 415 21.07 -8.41 -12.22
C VAL A 415 20.36 -7.87 -13.47
N ILE A 416 19.35 -6.99 -13.29
CA ILE A 416 18.62 -6.42 -14.42
C ILE A 416 19.52 -5.52 -15.29
N ARG A 417 20.34 -4.67 -14.69
CA ARG A 417 21.30 -3.83 -15.44
C ARG A 417 22.29 -4.66 -16.24
N TYR A 418 22.79 -5.73 -15.64
CA TYR A 418 23.63 -6.68 -16.37
C TYR A 418 22.87 -7.24 -17.60
N ALA A 419 21.65 -7.70 -17.41
CA ALA A 419 20.85 -8.25 -18.50
C ALA A 419 20.58 -7.22 -19.62
N LEU A 420 20.33 -5.95 -19.28
CA LEU A 420 20.15 -4.89 -20.28
C LEU A 420 21.43 -4.61 -21.11
N ASP A 421 22.59 -4.84 -20.55
CA ASP A 421 23.89 -4.68 -21.23
C ASP A 421 24.34 -5.96 -21.96
N HIS A 422 23.62 -7.10 -21.77
CA HIS A 422 23.94 -8.42 -22.33
C HIS A 422 22.74 -9.04 -23.05
N ASP A 423 22.00 -8.26 -23.83
CA ASP A 423 20.91 -8.73 -24.71
C ASP A 423 19.80 -9.53 -23.97
N GLY A 424 19.56 -9.23 -22.71
CA GLY A 424 18.55 -9.90 -21.87
C GLY A 424 19.03 -11.17 -21.17
N GLU A 425 20.32 -11.51 -21.28
CA GLU A 425 20.88 -12.68 -20.61
C GLU A 425 21.21 -12.39 -19.15
N LEU A 426 20.86 -13.34 -18.28
CA LEU A 426 21.12 -13.25 -16.83
C LEU A 426 22.59 -13.56 -16.49
N PRO A 427 23.18 -12.94 -15.47
CA PRO A 427 24.46 -13.37 -14.95
C PRO A 427 24.36 -14.78 -14.36
N ALA A 428 25.41 -15.59 -14.52
CA ALA A 428 25.40 -17.00 -14.11
C ALA A 428 25.13 -17.26 -12.61
N ASN A 429 25.31 -16.24 -11.76
CA ASN A 429 25.08 -16.31 -10.32
C ASN A 429 23.77 -15.65 -9.87
N ALA A 430 22.88 -15.24 -10.79
CA ALA A 430 21.69 -14.46 -10.48
C ALA A 430 20.80 -15.11 -9.39
N GLU A 431 20.47 -16.39 -9.52
CA GLU A 431 19.65 -17.09 -8.52
C GLU A 431 20.32 -17.12 -7.14
N LYS A 432 21.63 -17.41 -7.13
CA LYS A 432 22.39 -17.49 -5.88
C LYS A 432 22.47 -16.13 -5.19
N SER A 433 22.82 -15.07 -5.91
CA SER A 433 22.98 -13.73 -5.34
C SER A 433 21.66 -13.16 -4.82
N LEU A 434 20.56 -13.39 -5.53
CA LEU A 434 19.23 -13.01 -5.06
C LEU A 434 18.78 -13.83 -3.85
N THR A 435 19.05 -15.13 -3.81
CA THR A 435 18.77 -15.98 -2.65
C THR A 435 19.54 -15.50 -1.42
N ASP A 436 20.83 -15.21 -1.57
CA ASP A 436 21.67 -14.68 -0.49
C ASP A 436 21.12 -13.31 0.01
N ALA A 437 20.72 -12.44 -0.92
CA ALA A 437 20.14 -11.14 -0.60
C ALA A 437 18.81 -11.24 0.18
N LEU A 438 17.89 -12.15 -0.23
CA LEU A 438 16.63 -12.41 0.48
C LEU A 438 16.84 -12.91 1.91
N GLN A 439 17.96 -13.55 2.17
CA GLN A 439 18.34 -14.10 3.48
C GLN A 439 19.25 -13.17 4.29
N GLY A 440 19.57 -11.98 3.76
CA GLY A 440 20.42 -10.99 4.42
C GLY A 440 21.91 -11.31 4.39
N ARG A 441 22.33 -12.17 3.49
CA ARG A 441 23.73 -12.61 3.27
C ARG A 441 24.38 -11.86 2.14
#